data_b02441d90b7be9d72d5c2aad10bf48f1
#
_entry.id   b02441d90b7be9d72d5c2aad10bf48f1
#
_cell.length_a   1.000
_cell.length_b   1.000
_cell.length_c   1.000
_cell.angle_alpha   90.00
_cell.angle_beta   90.00
_cell.angle_gamma   90.00
#
_symmetry.space_group_name_H-M   'P 1'
#
loop_
_entity.id
_entity.type
_entity.pdbx_description
1 polymer ?
#
loop_
_entity_poly.entity_id
_entity_poly.type
_entity_poly.pdbx_seq_one_letter_code
_entity_poly.pdbx_strand_id
1 'polypeptide(L)'
;MPGVVFERGDRVTLRTIEREDAEHLQRGRNHPDVAAPLGMPLPENESQVEETIEEWVEGDDSVNLFVCLDGGGEAADEERGDDPTPVGMVNAMKLHWDRPLLSYWLLPEYQGDGYATEAMTVFLDYFFDAHYRRGVQARVFSHNDPSQRLLERLGFEQEAALRDHRFVEGAYRDELVFGLLREEWVDE
;
A
#
# COMPACT_ATOMS: atom_id res chain seq x y z
N MET A 1 -12.76 -9.89 -9.60
CA MET A 1 -13.17 -8.45 -9.41
C MET A 1 -12.84 -8.06 -7.99
N PRO A 2 -12.29 -6.86 -7.74
CA PRO A 2 -12.06 -6.40 -6.38
C PRO A 2 -13.33 -6.52 -5.54
N GLY A 3 -13.15 -6.91 -4.29
CA GLY A 3 -14.26 -7.13 -3.38
C GLY A 3 -15.03 -5.86 -3.02
N VAL A 4 -15.71 -5.89 -1.88
CA VAL A 4 -16.56 -4.78 -1.45
C VAL A 4 -15.75 -3.51 -1.18
N VAL A 5 -16.36 -2.35 -1.37
CA VAL A 5 -15.78 -1.08 -0.95
C VAL A 5 -15.69 -1.07 0.56
N PHE A 6 -14.49 -0.85 1.06
CA PHE A 6 -14.19 -0.77 2.47
C PHE A 6 -14.13 0.69 2.94
N GLU A 7 -13.39 1.53 2.21
CA GLU A 7 -13.29 2.96 2.45
C GLU A 7 -13.36 3.74 1.13
N ARG A 8 -13.76 5.02 1.19
CA ARG A 8 -13.87 5.91 0.04
C ARG A 8 -13.07 7.19 0.23
N GLY A 9 -12.27 7.53 -0.80
CA GLY A 9 -11.73 8.87 -1.01
C GLY A 9 -12.55 9.64 -2.05
N ASP A 10 -11.99 10.72 -2.55
CA ASP A 10 -12.62 11.55 -3.59
C ASP A 10 -12.54 10.87 -4.97
N ARG A 11 -11.42 10.24 -5.30
CA ARG A 11 -11.11 9.65 -6.62
C ARG A 11 -10.74 8.17 -6.53
N VAL A 12 -10.45 7.67 -5.33
CA VAL A 12 -10.07 6.28 -5.09
C VAL A 12 -11.03 5.62 -4.13
N THR A 13 -11.19 4.30 -4.26
CA THR A 13 -11.80 3.46 -3.25
C THR A 13 -10.79 2.44 -2.75
N LEU A 14 -10.84 2.13 -1.47
CA LEU A 14 -10.14 1.00 -0.88
C LEU A 14 -11.09 -0.18 -0.81
N ARG A 15 -10.69 -1.32 -1.39
CA ARG A 15 -11.55 -2.51 -1.51
C ARG A 15 -10.87 -3.74 -0.94
N THR A 16 -11.67 -4.67 -0.44
CA THR A 16 -11.16 -5.99 -0.02
C THR A 16 -10.55 -6.72 -1.21
N ILE A 17 -9.56 -7.57 -0.91
CA ILE A 17 -8.89 -8.44 -1.89
C ILE A 17 -9.51 -9.82 -1.74
N GLU A 18 -10.05 -10.35 -2.82
CA GLU A 18 -10.66 -11.67 -2.85
C GLU A 18 -9.73 -12.68 -3.57
N ARG A 19 -9.97 -13.98 -3.44
CA ARG A 19 -9.14 -15.00 -4.08
C ARG A 19 -9.12 -14.89 -5.60
N GLU A 20 -10.21 -14.46 -6.20
CA GLU A 20 -10.35 -14.25 -7.64
C GLU A 20 -9.49 -13.09 -8.17
N ASP A 21 -8.96 -12.28 -7.27
CA ASP A 21 -8.14 -11.12 -7.63
C ASP A 21 -6.64 -11.45 -7.78
N ALA A 22 -6.26 -12.72 -7.65
CA ALA A 22 -4.87 -13.19 -7.74
C ALA A 22 -4.14 -12.68 -8.98
N GLU A 23 -4.81 -12.60 -10.14
CA GLU A 23 -4.21 -12.09 -11.39
C GLU A 23 -3.79 -10.60 -11.26
N HIS A 24 -4.62 -9.76 -10.62
CA HIS A 24 -4.30 -8.35 -10.41
C HIS A 24 -3.13 -8.18 -9.45
N LEU A 25 -3.13 -8.93 -8.37
CA LEU A 25 -2.04 -8.93 -7.39
C LEU A 25 -0.73 -9.41 -8.04
N GLN A 26 -0.79 -10.50 -8.83
CA GLN A 26 0.34 -11.04 -9.57
C GLN A 26 0.92 -10.03 -10.56
N ARG A 27 0.06 -9.34 -11.32
CA ARG A 27 0.47 -8.30 -12.27
C ARG A 27 1.25 -7.19 -11.57
N GLY A 28 0.73 -6.69 -10.44
CA GLY A 28 1.40 -5.64 -9.67
C GLY A 28 2.73 -6.11 -9.10
N ARG A 29 2.73 -7.23 -8.38
CA ARG A 29 3.91 -7.76 -7.69
C ARG A 29 5.03 -8.21 -8.62
N ASN A 30 4.72 -8.59 -9.85
CA ASN A 30 5.70 -8.95 -10.89
C ASN A 30 6.10 -7.77 -11.79
N HIS A 31 5.47 -6.58 -11.64
CA HIS A 31 5.87 -5.43 -12.41
C HIS A 31 7.25 -4.92 -11.95
N PRO A 32 8.27 -4.79 -12.83
CA PRO A 32 9.63 -4.41 -12.39
C PRO A 32 9.67 -3.10 -11.58
N ASP A 33 8.91 -2.07 -12.02
CA ASP A 33 8.87 -0.76 -11.35
C ASP A 33 8.06 -0.76 -10.05
N VAL A 34 7.42 -1.88 -9.70
CA VAL A 34 6.74 -2.13 -8.42
C VAL A 34 7.59 -3.05 -7.55
N ALA A 35 8.03 -4.18 -8.11
CA ALA A 35 8.77 -5.20 -7.37
C ALA A 35 10.10 -4.70 -6.83
N ALA A 36 10.88 -3.98 -7.65
CA ALA A 36 12.19 -3.48 -7.25
C ALA A 36 12.11 -2.48 -6.09
N PRO A 37 11.26 -1.43 -6.13
CA PRO A 37 11.07 -0.51 -4.99
C PRO A 37 10.54 -1.18 -3.72
N LEU A 38 9.82 -2.28 -3.83
CA LEU A 38 9.35 -3.09 -2.69
C LEU A 38 10.41 -4.08 -2.19
N GLY A 39 11.54 -4.20 -2.89
CA GLY A 39 12.59 -5.15 -2.56
C GLY A 39 12.19 -6.62 -2.75
N MET A 40 11.34 -6.88 -3.74
CA MET A 40 10.85 -8.21 -4.12
C MET A 40 11.67 -8.73 -5.30
N PRO A 41 12.73 -9.52 -5.08
CA PRO A 41 13.67 -9.87 -6.14
C PRO A 41 13.22 -11.05 -7.00
N LEU A 42 12.18 -11.78 -6.57
CA LEU A 42 11.74 -13.00 -7.23
C LEU A 42 10.37 -12.81 -7.86
N PRO A 43 10.20 -13.30 -9.11
CA PRO A 43 8.88 -13.35 -9.72
C PRO A 43 8.00 -14.37 -8.99
N GLU A 44 6.72 -14.07 -8.90
CA GLU A 44 5.72 -14.94 -8.27
C GLU A 44 4.79 -15.53 -9.34
N ASN A 45 4.61 -16.84 -9.32
CA ASN A 45 3.60 -17.50 -10.13
C ASN A 45 2.22 -17.46 -9.44
N GLU A 46 1.18 -17.87 -10.15
CA GLU A 46 -0.20 -17.83 -9.67
C GLU A 46 -0.36 -18.55 -8.31
N SER A 47 0.19 -19.74 -8.17
CA SER A 47 0.11 -20.51 -6.91
C SER A 47 0.79 -19.81 -5.73
N GLN A 48 1.90 -19.11 -5.97
CA GLN A 48 2.58 -18.34 -4.91
C GLN A 48 1.79 -17.09 -4.52
N VAL A 49 1.07 -16.50 -5.47
CA VAL A 49 0.18 -15.36 -5.17
C VAL A 49 -1.07 -15.83 -4.43
N GLU A 50 -1.65 -16.97 -4.78
CA GLU A 50 -2.74 -17.59 -4.03
C GLU A 50 -2.32 -17.90 -2.57
N GLU A 51 -1.11 -18.43 -2.37
CA GLU A 51 -0.54 -18.67 -1.04
C GLU A 51 -0.34 -17.33 -0.27
N THR A 52 0.10 -16.28 -0.97
CA THR A 52 0.20 -14.93 -0.39
C THR A 52 -1.17 -14.39 0.06
N ILE A 53 -2.23 -14.61 -0.73
CA ILE A 53 -3.59 -14.22 -0.34
C ILE A 53 -4.02 -14.99 0.91
N GLU A 54 -3.81 -16.31 0.94
CA GLU A 54 -4.19 -17.14 2.07
C GLU A 54 -3.43 -16.76 3.36
N GLU A 55 -2.12 -16.52 3.26
CA GLU A 55 -1.29 -16.23 4.44
C GLU A 55 -1.38 -14.78 4.93
N TRP A 56 -1.47 -13.81 4.00
CA TRP A 56 -1.34 -12.41 4.34
C TRP A 56 -2.68 -11.67 4.29
N VAL A 57 -3.50 -11.93 3.27
CA VAL A 57 -4.77 -11.21 3.11
C VAL A 57 -5.83 -11.77 4.05
N GLU A 58 -5.92 -13.10 4.16
CA GLU A 58 -6.87 -13.78 5.05
C GLU A 58 -6.34 -13.94 6.49
N GLY A 59 -5.08 -13.56 6.75
CA GLY A 59 -4.45 -13.66 8.08
C GLY A 59 -4.82 -12.51 9.02
N ASP A 60 -4.73 -12.75 10.32
CA ASP A 60 -5.12 -11.79 11.38
C ASP A 60 -4.07 -10.71 11.69
N ASP A 61 -2.86 -10.77 11.09
CA ASP A 61 -1.72 -9.90 11.42
C ASP A 61 -1.47 -8.81 10.37
N SER A 62 -2.42 -8.62 9.46
CA SER A 62 -2.34 -7.58 8.43
C SER A 62 -3.71 -7.07 7.99
N VAL A 63 -3.73 -5.86 7.45
CA VAL A 63 -4.85 -5.30 6.67
C VAL A 63 -4.33 -5.03 5.28
N ASN A 64 -5.00 -5.56 4.27
CA ASN A 64 -4.60 -5.48 2.87
C ASN A 64 -5.79 -5.02 2.04
N LEU A 65 -5.65 -3.91 1.30
CA LEU A 65 -6.72 -3.34 0.51
C LEU A 65 -6.20 -2.94 -0.88
N PHE A 66 -6.95 -3.26 -1.91
CA PHE A 66 -6.71 -2.67 -3.22
C PHE A 66 -7.07 -1.20 -3.24
N VAL A 67 -6.25 -0.44 -3.93
CA VAL A 67 -6.57 0.91 -4.39
C VAL A 67 -7.24 0.77 -5.75
N CYS A 68 -8.48 1.21 -5.86
CA CYS A 68 -9.24 1.14 -7.11
C CYS A 68 -9.66 2.53 -7.56
N LEU A 69 -9.72 2.73 -8.87
CA LEU A 69 -10.39 3.86 -9.48
C LEU A 69 -11.80 3.41 -9.86
N ASP A 70 -12.79 4.07 -9.32
CA ASP A 70 -14.16 3.93 -9.78
C ASP A 70 -14.28 4.72 -11.07
N GLY A 71 -14.80 4.15 -12.13
CA GLY A 71 -14.93 4.80 -13.46
C GLY A 71 -15.73 6.11 -13.40
N GLY A 72 -15.02 7.17 -13.22
CA GLY A 72 -15.31 8.59 -13.08
C GLY A 72 -16.78 9.05 -13.01
N GLY A 73 -17.22 9.53 -11.83
CA GLY A 73 -18.43 10.31 -11.66
C GLY A 73 -18.96 10.29 -10.23
N GLU A 74 -19.40 11.47 -9.77
CA GLU A 74 -20.16 11.63 -8.54
C GLU A 74 -21.37 10.67 -8.53
N ALA A 75 -21.44 9.82 -7.50
CA ALA A 75 -22.36 8.69 -7.35
C ALA A 75 -22.09 7.55 -8.36
N ALA A 76 -21.19 6.63 -7.96
CA ALA A 76 -21.20 5.30 -8.53
C ALA A 76 -22.55 4.65 -8.20
N ASP A 77 -23.51 4.77 -9.13
CA ASP A 77 -24.71 3.94 -9.14
C ASP A 77 -24.24 2.50 -9.24
N GLU A 78 -24.59 1.68 -8.25
CA GLU A 78 -24.35 0.23 -8.24
C GLU A 78 -24.93 -0.50 -9.48
N GLU A 79 -25.68 0.22 -10.32
CA GLU A 79 -26.31 -0.26 -11.55
C GLU A 79 -25.53 0.07 -12.85
N ARG A 80 -24.43 0.86 -12.81
CA ARG A 80 -23.58 1.12 -13.99
C ARG A 80 -22.33 0.26 -13.92
N GLY A 81 -22.31 -0.75 -14.77
CA GLY A 81 -21.28 -1.77 -14.92
C GLY A 81 -19.91 -1.31 -15.45
N ASP A 82 -19.29 -0.32 -14.83
CA ASP A 82 -17.86 -0.10 -14.93
C ASP A 82 -17.22 -0.77 -13.71
N ASP A 83 -16.67 -1.94 -13.94
CA ASP A 83 -15.95 -2.68 -12.92
C ASP A 83 -14.81 -1.82 -12.37
N PRO A 84 -14.66 -1.71 -11.03
CA PRO A 84 -13.60 -0.94 -10.43
C PRO A 84 -12.23 -1.49 -10.87
N THR A 85 -11.36 -0.61 -11.32
CA THR A 85 -10.04 -1.00 -11.80
C THR A 85 -9.02 -0.97 -10.66
N PRO A 86 -8.46 -2.14 -10.22
CA PRO A 86 -7.38 -2.16 -9.27
C PRO A 86 -6.13 -1.53 -9.87
N VAL A 87 -5.66 -0.46 -9.25
CA VAL A 87 -4.49 0.30 -9.72
C VAL A 87 -3.29 0.16 -8.79
N GLY A 88 -3.49 -0.44 -7.62
CA GLY A 88 -2.46 -0.62 -6.63
C GLY A 88 -2.99 -1.24 -5.34
N MET A 89 -2.19 -1.14 -4.30
CA MET A 89 -2.48 -1.72 -2.99
C MET A 89 -1.90 -0.84 -1.88
N VAL A 90 -2.60 -0.80 -0.76
CA VAL A 90 -2.11 -0.29 0.53
C VAL A 90 -2.26 -1.39 1.58
N ASN A 91 -1.30 -1.51 2.48
CA ASN A 91 -1.39 -2.48 3.56
C ASN A 91 -0.68 -2.04 4.84
N ALA A 92 -1.11 -2.62 5.97
CA ALA A 92 -0.42 -2.63 7.24
C ALA A 92 -0.13 -4.06 7.65
N MET A 93 1.12 -4.36 7.96
CA MET A 93 1.60 -5.68 8.38
C MET A 93 2.09 -5.64 9.81
N LYS A 94 2.14 -6.80 10.47
CA LYS A 94 2.58 -6.94 11.86
C LYS A 94 1.74 -6.09 12.81
N LEU A 95 0.44 -6.28 12.71
CA LEU A 95 -0.55 -5.53 13.52
C LEU A 95 -0.35 -5.72 15.03
N HIS A 96 0.33 -6.79 15.46
CA HIS A 96 0.68 -7.01 16.86
C HIS A 96 1.81 -6.11 17.37
N TRP A 97 2.55 -5.41 16.49
CA TRP A 97 3.57 -4.45 16.90
C TRP A 97 2.92 -3.15 17.40
N ASP A 98 3.63 -2.42 18.28
CA ASP A 98 3.20 -1.08 18.70
C ASP A 98 3.18 -0.09 17.54
N ARG A 99 4.02 -0.34 16.52
CA ARG A 99 4.12 0.44 15.29
C ARG A 99 4.17 -0.52 14.09
N PRO A 100 3.00 -0.93 13.54
CA PRO A 100 2.91 -1.76 12.35
C PRO A 100 3.63 -1.17 11.14
N LEU A 101 4.03 -2.05 10.23
CA LEU A 101 4.74 -1.68 9.02
C LEU A 101 3.75 -1.44 7.88
N LEU A 102 3.75 -0.22 7.34
CA LEU A 102 2.96 0.15 6.16
C LEU A 102 3.76 -0.13 4.87
N SER A 103 3.04 -0.52 3.85
CA SER A 103 3.53 -0.63 2.49
C SER A 103 2.44 -0.23 1.50
N TYR A 104 2.83 0.30 0.36
CA TYR A 104 1.91 0.69 -0.72
C TYR A 104 2.62 0.65 -2.06
N TRP A 105 1.86 0.45 -3.10
CA TRP A 105 2.32 0.57 -4.47
C TRP A 105 1.16 0.92 -5.40
N LEU A 106 1.49 1.57 -6.51
CA LEU A 106 0.60 1.76 -7.65
C LEU A 106 1.30 1.27 -8.91
N LEU A 107 0.55 0.76 -9.86
CA LEU A 107 1.04 0.50 -11.21
C LEU A 107 1.56 1.80 -11.83
N PRO A 108 2.67 1.77 -12.61
CA PRO A 108 3.34 2.96 -13.11
C PRO A 108 2.44 3.94 -13.86
N GLU A 109 1.50 3.43 -14.64
CA GLU A 109 0.54 4.22 -15.41
C GLU A 109 -0.41 5.08 -14.55
N TYR A 110 -0.49 4.81 -13.25
CA TYR A 110 -1.33 5.56 -12.28
C TYR A 110 -0.52 6.36 -11.26
N GLN A 111 0.80 6.45 -11.46
CA GLN A 111 1.67 7.25 -10.60
C GLN A 111 1.71 8.71 -11.07
N GLY A 112 1.96 9.63 -10.15
CA GLY A 112 2.10 11.07 -10.46
C GLY A 112 0.83 11.89 -10.28
N ASP A 113 -0.35 11.30 -10.30
CA ASP A 113 -1.66 11.97 -10.23
C ASP A 113 -2.20 12.15 -8.80
N GLY A 114 -1.42 11.76 -7.79
CA GLY A 114 -1.78 11.93 -6.39
C GLY A 114 -2.61 10.79 -5.77
N TYR A 115 -2.95 9.76 -6.54
CA TYR A 115 -3.76 8.63 -6.05
C TYR A 115 -3.13 7.90 -4.84
N ALA A 116 -1.79 7.74 -4.82
CA ALA A 116 -1.12 7.12 -3.69
C ALA A 116 -1.25 7.95 -2.41
N THR A 117 -1.15 9.28 -2.52
CA THR A 117 -1.32 10.18 -1.36
C THR A 117 -2.74 10.07 -0.82
N GLU A 118 -3.74 10.14 -1.69
CA GLU A 118 -5.15 10.02 -1.32
C GLU A 118 -5.46 8.65 -0.69
N ALA A 119 -5.02 7.56 -1.32
CA ALA A 119 -5.22 6.21 -0.80
C ALA A 119 -4.59 6.01 0.59
N MET A 120 -3.38 6.52 0.79
CA MET A 120 -2.69 6.45 2.08
C MET A 120 -3.37 7.33 3.13
N THR A 121 -3.89 8.51 2.77
CA THR A 121 -4.66 9.35 3.69
C THR A 121 -5.90 8.61 4.19
N VAL A 122 -6.73 8.10 3.27
CA VAL A 122 -7.93 7.32 3.61
C VAL A 122 -7.58 6.09 4.46
N PHE A 123 -6.47 5.40 4.12
CA PHE A 123 -6.02 4.24 4.87
C PHE A 123 -5.56 4.60 6.30
N LEU A 124 -4.83 5.70 6.47
CA LEU A 124 -4.34 6.15 7.77
C LEU A 124 -5.48 6.63 8.68
N ASP A 125 -6.48 7.32 8.13
CA ASP A 125 -7.70 7.70 8.84
C ASP A 125 -8.39 6.47 9.42
N TYR A 126 -8.70 5.50 8.55
CA TYR A 126 -9.25 4.22 8.98
C TYR A 126 -8.36 3.54 10.03
N PHE A 127 -7.05 3.44 9.74
CA PHE A 127 -6.13 2.69 10.58
C PHE A 127 -6.07 3.24 12.00
N PHE A 128 -5.95 4.53 12.15
CA PHE A 128 -5.90 5.17 13.46
C PHE A 128 -7.26 5.22 14.18
N ASP A 129 -8.36 5.18 13.46
CA ASP A 129 -9.69 5.04 14.06
C ASP A 129 -9.94 3.61 14.56
N ALA A 130 -9.62 2.60 13.75
CA ALA A 130 -9.91 1.21 14.06
C ALA A 130 -8.90 0.55 15.01
N HIS A 131 -7.62 0.98 14.99
CA HIS A 131 -6.53 0.33 15.71
C HIS A 131 -5.86 1.27 16.72
N TYR A 132 -5.89 0.91 18.00
CA TYR A 132 -5.15 1.64 19.04
C TYR A 132 -3.67 1.23 19.01
N ARG A 133 -2.88 1.84 18.12
CA ARG A 133 -1.44 1.64 17.99
C ARG A 133 -0.70 2.96 18.29
N ARG A 134 0.55 2.87 18.75
CA ARG A 134 1.38 4.04 19.08
C ARG A 134 1.68 4.89 17.85
N GLY A 135 1.76 4.28 16.70
CA GLY A 135 2.07 4.88 15.42
C GLY A 135 2.19 3.82 14.35
N VAL A 136 2.76 4.20 13.22
CA VAL A 136 3.08 3.31 12.10
C VAL A 136 4.50 3.57 11.60
N GLN A 137 5.07 2.62 10.87
CA GLN A 137 6.37 2.75 10.21
C GLN A 137 6.24 2.44 8.72
N ALA A 138 7.11 3.05 7.93
CA ALA A 138 7.31 2.69 6.52
C ALA A 138 8.82 2.59 6.25
N ARG A 139 9.19 1.74 5.28
CA ARG A 139 10.58 1.57 4.85
C ARG A 139 10.71 1.88 3.38
N VAL A 140 11.73 2.64 3.04
CA VAL A 140 11.96 3.14 1.68
C VAL A 140 13.43 3.07 1.34
N PHE A 141 13.78 2.61 0.15
CA PHE A 141 15.15 2.71 -0.32
C PHE A 141 15.55 4.16 -0.57
N SER A 142 16.80 4.50 -0.26
CA SER A 142 17.33 5.87 -0.33
C SER A 142 17.27 6.50 -1.73
N HIS A 143 17.11 5.71 -2.78
CA HIS A 143 16.96 6.18 -4.16
C HIS A 143 15.50 6.31 -4.63
N ASN A 144 14.54 5.95 -3.79
CA ASN A 144 13.11 6.07 -4.10
C ASN A 144 12.55 7.43 -3.63
N ASP A 145 13.01 8.49 -4.27
CA ASP A 145 12.58 9.86 -3.94
C ASP A 145 11.06 10.09 -4.01
N PRO A 146 10.29 9.49 -4.95
CA PRO A 146 8.84 9.66 -4.97
C PRO A 146 8.17 9.17 -3.69
N SER A 147 8.58 8.01 -3.18
CA SER A 147 8.03 7.44 -1.95
C SER A 147 8.42 8.26 -0.71
N GLN A 148 9.67 8.74 -0.62
CA GLN A 148 10.11 9.62 0.46
C GLN A 148 9.25 10.89 0.52
N ARG A 149 9.10 11.60 -0.62
CA ARG A 149 8.26 12.81 -0.70
C ARG A 149 6.79 12.55 -0.36
N LEU A 150 6.26 11.37 -0.67
CA LEU A 150 4.90 11.01 -0.30
C LEU A 150 4.78 10.86 1.23
N LEU A 151 5.69 10.13 1.86
CA LEU A 151 5.69 9.94 3.30
C LEU A 151 5.88 11.27 4.04
N GLU A 152 6.84 12.11 3.62
CA GLU A 152 7.03 13.45 4.20
C GLU A 152 5.77 14.33 4.09
N ARG A 153 5.07 14.27 2.96
CA ARG A 153 3.80 15.00 2.75
C ARG A 153 2.68 14.52 3.68
N LEU A 154 2.70 13.24 4.06
CA LEU A 154 1.76 12.65 5.01
C LEU A 154 2.20 12.85 6.47
N GLY A 155 3.25 13.64 6.74
CA GLY A 155 3.71 13.92 8.09
C GLY A 155 4.66 12.88 8.68
N PHE A 156 5.09 11.87 7.91
CA PHE A 156 6.09 10.93 8.39
C PHE A 156 7.45 11.59 8.56
N GLU A 157 8.14 11.30 9.65
CA GLU A 157 9.51 11.72 9.91
C GLU A 157 10.51 10.59 9.65
N GLN A 158 11.65 10.91 9.04
CA GLN A 158 12.74 9.95 8.90
C GLN A 158 13.42 9.72 10.26
N GLU A 159 13.32 8.50 10.78
CA GLU A 159 13.87 8.11 12.10
C GLU A 159 15.23 7.44 12.02
N ALA A 160 15.53 6.74 10.91
CA ALA A 160 16.78 6.04 10.72
C ALA A 160 17.19 5.88 9.25
N ALA A 161 18.49 5.61 9.05
CA ALA A 161 19.03 5.16 7.78
C ALA A 161 19.91 3.92 8.04
N LEU A 162 19.55 2.81 7.43
CA LEU A 162 20.25 1.53 7.52
C LEU A 162 21.19 1.42 6.31
N ARG A 163 22.49 1.61 6.54
CA ARG A 163 23.49 1.66 5.46
C ARG A 163 23.68 0.30 4.82
N ASP A 164 23.78 0.27 3.48
CA ASP A 164 24.04 -0.93 2.66
C ASP A 164 23.14 -2.11 3.07
N HIS A 165 21.86 -1.81 3.38
CA HIS A 165 20.99 -2.75 4.07
C HIS A 165 20.47 -3.86 3.15
N ARG A 166 20.16 -3.53 1.89
CA ARG A 166 19.63 -4.52 0.94
C ARG A 166 20.27 -4.40 -0.42
N PHE A 167 20.45 -5.57 -1.06
CA PHE A 167 20.91 -5.65 -2.46
C PHE A 167 19.70 -5.57 -3.39
N VAL A 168 19.59 -4.46 -4.11
CA VAL A 168 18.49 -4.17 -5.04
C VAL A 168 19.05 -3.54 -6.30
N GLU A 169 18.57 -3.97 -7.47
CA GLU A 169 18.98 -3.44 -8.78
C GLU A 169 20.51 -3.40 -8.97
N GLY A 170 21.18 -4.49 -8.58
CA GLY A 170 22.60 -4.67 -8.80
C GLY A 170 23.53 -3.91 -7.84
N ALA A 171 22.99 -3.27 -6.79
CA ALA A 171 23.78 -2.55 -5.80
C ALA A 171 23.23 -2.73 -4.38
N TYR A 172 24.10 -2.58 -3.38
CA TYR A 172 23.63 -2.38 -2.01
C TYR A 172 23.05 -0.99 -1.87
N ARG A 173 21.89 -0.90 -1.22
CA ARG A 173 21.14 0.33 -1.01
C ARG A 173 20.88 0.55 0.47
N ASP A 174 20.94 1.82 0.86
CA ASP A 174 20.47 2.23 2.17
C ASP A 174 18.94 2.10 2.23
N GLU A 175 18.44 1.67 3.36
CA GLU A 175 17.01 1.65 3.66
C GLU A 175 16.71 2.71 4.72
N LEU A 176 15.83 3.66 4.38
CA LEU A 176 15.36 4.69 5.29
C LEU A 176 14.13 4.19 6.04
N VAL A 177 14.09 4.47 7.32
CA VAL A 177 12.94 4.15 8.17
C VAL A 177 12.20 5.45 8.47
N PHE A 178 10.96 5.50 8.09
CA PHE A 178 10.04 6.60 8.37
C PHE A 178 9.03 6.17 9.42
N GLY A 179 8.64 7.09 10.29
CA GLY A 179 7.65 6.88 11.32
C GLY A 179 6.61 7.99 11.36
N LEU A 180 5.40 7.63 11.76
CA LEU A 180 4.32 8.56 12.06
C LEU A 180 3.69 8.13 13.38
N LEU A 181 3.67 9.01 14.38
CA LEU A 181 3.01 8.73 15.64
C LEU A 181 1.51 9.05 15.52
N ARG A 182 0.72 8.33 16.29
CA ARG A 182 -0.73 8.54 16.34
C ARG A 182 -1.11 10.00 16.62
N GLU A 183 -0.45 10.62 17.58
CA GLU A 183 -0.71 12.00 17.98
C GLU A 183 -0.39 13.02 16.88
N GLU A 184 0.53 12.70 15.98
CA GLU A 184 0.90 13.55 14.84
C GLU A 184 -0.15 13.50 13.72
N TRP A 185 -0.96 12.42 13.65
CA TRP A 185 -2.02 12.26 12.64
C TRP A 185 -3.38 12.74 13.15
N VAL A 186 -3.75 12.43 14.40
CA VAL A 186 -5.11 12.65 14.93
C VAL A 186 -5.32 14.07 15.45
N ASP A 187 -4.24 14.80 15.78
CA ASP A 187 -4.31 16.17 16.33
C ASP A 187 -4.22 17.28 15.24
N GLU A 188 -4.15 16.91 13.93
CA GLU A 188 -4.28 17.85 12.82
C GLU A 188 -5.77 17.97 12.37
#